data_cd9ce3eaf9274ea360e57f557c6313b5
#
_entry.id   cd9ce3eaf9274ea360e57f557c6313b5
#
_cell.length_a   1.000
_cell.length_b   1.000
_cell.length_c   1.000
_cell.angle_alpha   90.00
_cell.angle_beta   90.00
_cell.angle_gamma   90.00
#
_symmetry.space_group_name_H-M   'P 1'
#
loop_
_entity.id
_entity.type
_entity.pdbx_description
1 polymer ?
#
loop_
_entity_poly.entity_id
_entity_poly.type
_entity_poly.pdbx_seq_one_letter_code
_entity_poly.pdbx_strand_id
1 'polypeptide(L)'
;NPNLPQILKKSGMDHYVFMRPRLDTPVFAWESEDGSRVNAVSLPAEYTTWFHDPTVKNINVTLERTKQYDRMVCCYGVGNHGGGPTIENIQSIQTLENGFSDAHSDVHLRFSTYTEFLEDIRDWKLPVRRGAFEKVNEGCYANDGAFKQKNRLAETRLMEADTLMSMANLMGCGWMRQTGRME
;
A
#
# COMPACT_ATOMS: atom_id res chain seq x y z
N ASN A 1 9.52 -10.89 6.27
CA ASN A 1 10.45 -10.82 7.40
C ASN A 1 9.66 -10.93 8.72
N PRO A 2 9.93 -11.94 9.59
CA PRO A 2 9.18 -12.18 10.83
C PRO A 2 9.33 -11.04 11.86
N ASN A 3 10.35 -10.20 11.71
CA ASN A 3 10.61 -9.05 12.58
C ASN A 3 9.92 -7.76 12.09
N LEU A 4 9.18 -7.80 10.99
CA LEU A 4 8.53 -6.60 10.46
C LEU A 4 7.52 -6.00 11.44
N PRO A 5 6.65 -6.78 12.15
CA PRO A 5 5.76 -6.22 13.15
C PRO A 5 6.48 -5.45 14.25
N GLN A 6 7.61 -5.95 14.73
CA GLN A 6 8.44 -5.27 15.73
C GLN A 6 8.97 -3.92 15.21
N ILE A 7 9.48 -3.91 13.98
CA ILE A 7 10.00 -2.69 13.34
C ILE A 7 8.89 -1.66 13.21
N LEU A 8 7.73 -2.06 12.66
CA LEU A 8 6.58 -1.19 12.48
C LEU A 8 6.09 -0.62 13.82
N LYS A 9 5.86 -1.50 14.80
CA LYS A 9 5.36 -1.09 16.13
C LYS A 9 6.30 -0.12 16.81
N LYS A 10 7.62 -0.37 16.80
CA LYS A 10 8.63 0.50 17.40
C LYS A 10 8.83 1.81 16.63
N SER A 11 8.38 1.87 15.38
CA SER A 11 8.33 3.09 14.55
C SER A 11 7.00 3.86 14.66
N GLY A 12 6.11 3.46 15.57
CA GLY A 12 4.81 4.10 15.77
C GLY A 12 3.73 3.71 14.75
N MET A 13 3.94 2.62 14.00
CA MET A 13 2.97 2.11 13.04
C MET A 13 2.25 0.89 13.62
N ASP A 14 0.94 0.99 13.76
CA ASP A 14 0.10 -0.06 14.35
C ASP A 14 -0.57 -0.97 13.32
N HIS A 15 -0.42 -0.65 12.04
CA HIS A 15 -1.14 -1.29 10.95
C HIS A 15 -0.23 -1.61 9.78
N TYR A 16 -0.55 -2.70 9.06
CA TYR A 16 0.14 -3.10 7.84
C TYR A 16 -0.84 -3.66 6.82
N VAL A 17 -0.89 -3.07 5.64
CA VAL A 17 -1.74 -3.53 4.53
C VAL A 17 -0.88 -4.03 3.40
N PHE A 18 -1.19 -5.21 2.87
CA PHE A 18 -0.46 -5.81 1.77
C PHE A 18 -1.38 -6.65 0.88
N MET A 19 -0.96 -6.84 -0.36
CA MET A 19 -1.69 -7.67 -1.32
C MET A 19 -1.06 -9.06 -1.50
N ARG A 20 0.25 -9.16 -1.39
CA ARG A 20 0.99 -10.41 -1.62
C ARG A 20 1.91 -10.76 -0.45
N PRO A 21 1.89 -12.05 -0.03
CA PRO A 21 1.00 -13.11 -0.51
C PRO A 21 -0.45 -12.85 -0.10
N ARG A 22 -1.39 -13.36 -0.89
CA ARG A 22 -2.80 -13.35 -0.52
C ARG A 22 -3.06 -14.48 0.48
N LEU A 23 -3.69 -14.16 1.60
CA LEU A 23 -3.94 -15.11 2.68
C LEU A 23 -5.44 -15.40 2.80
N ASP A 24 -5.76 -16.64 3.21
CA ASP A 24 -7.16 -17.07 3.47
C ASP A 24 -7.79 -16.36 4.67
N THR A 25 -6.94 -15.84 5.58
CA THR A 25 -7.37 -15.00 6.68
C THR A 25 -6.97 -13.56 6.36
N PRO A 26 -7.87 -12.73 5.83
CA PRO A 26 -7.53 -11.40 5.32
C PRO A 26 -7.19 -10.40 6.42
N VAL A 27 -7.70 -10.57 7.64
CA VAL A 27 -7.42 -9.68 8.77
C VAL A 27 -6.91 -10.49 9.97
N PHE A 28 -5.76 -10.08 10.52
CA PHE A 28 -5.12 -10.79 11.63
C PHE A 28 -4.18 -9.88 12.41
N ALA A 29 -3.84 -10.26 13.63
CA ALA A 29 -2.75 -9.67 14.40
C ALA A 29 -1.44 -10.36 14.00
N TRP A 30 -0.53 -9.62 13.37
CA TRP A 30 0.80 -10.14 13.04
C TRP A 30 1.76 -9.87 14.16
N GLU A 31 2.37 -10.94 14.70
CA GLU A 31 3.20 -10.89 15.89
C GLU A 31 4.64 -11.29 15.57
N SER A 32 5.58 -10.51 16.06
CA SER A 32 7.02 -10.82 16.07
C SER A 32 7.42 -11.64 17.30
N GLU A 33 8.64 -12.18 17.29
CA GLU A 33 9.19 -12.98 18.40
C GLU A 33 9.28 -12.22 19.71
N ASP A 34 9.44 -10.89 19.70
CA ASP A 34 9.43 -10.05 20.90
C ASP A 34 8.02 -9.74 21.45
N GLY A 35 6.97 -10.30 20.85
CA GLY A 35 5.59 -10.05 21.23
C GLY A 35 4.98 -8.78 20.64
N SER A 36 5.73 -7.99 19.89
CA SER A 36 5.20 -6.81 19.21
C SER A 36 4.16 -7.22 18.17
N ARG A 37 3.02 -6.51 18.14
CA ARG A 37 1.90 -6.79 17.24
C ARG A 37 1.48 -5.58 16.45
N VAL A 38 1.11 -5.83 15.20
CA VAL A 38 0.41 -4.88 14.32
C VAL A 38 -0.82 -5.55 13.72
N ASN A 39 -1.87 -4.78 13.49
CA ASN A 39 -3.03 -5.29 12.76
C ASN A 39 -2.70 -5.34 11.27
N ALA A 40 -2.81 -6.52 10.68
CA ALA A 40 -2.44 -6.74 9.29
C ALA A 40 -3.67 -7.08 8.44
N VAL A 41 -3.70 -6.49 7.24
CA VAL A 41 -4.72 -6.74 6.23
C VAL A 41 -4.06 -7.27 4.97
N SER A 42 -4.37 -8.53 4.63
CA SER A 42 -4.07 -9.11 3.32
C SER A 42 -5.24 -8.83 2.40
N LEU A 43 -5.08 -7.98 1.42
CA LEU A 43 -6.16 -7.56 0.52
C LEU A 43 -6.81 -8.77 -0.17
N PRO A 44 -8.13 -8.93 -0.08
CA PRO A 44 -8.83 -10.06 -0.71
C PRO A 44 -8.81 -10.01 -2.23
N ALA A 45 -8.85 -8.80 -2.80
CA ALA A 45 -8.80 -8.53 -4.23
C ALA A 45 -7.52 -7.79 -4.63
N GLU A 46 -7.44 -7.34 -5.87
CA GLU A 46 -6.32 -6.51 -6.34
C GLU A 46 -6.38 -5.11 -5.72
N TYR A 47 -5.21 -4.45 -5.57
CA TYR A 47 -5.13 -3.07 -5.10
C TYR A 47 -5.43 -2.05 -6.22
N THR A 48 -5.60 -2.53 -7.46
CA THR A 48 -5.84 -1.70 -8.65
C THR A 48 -7.04 -2.19 -9.44
N THR A 49 -7.64 -1.29 -10.20
CA THR A 49 -8.58 -1.60 -11.29
C THR A 49 -7.99 -1.14 -12.61
N TRP A 50 -8.36 -1.81 -13.72
CA TRP A 50 -7.97 -1.39 -15.06
C TRP A 50 -8.89 -0.26 -15.55
N PHE A 51 -8.45 0.51 -16.56
CA PHE A 51 -9.23 1.63 -17.14
C PHE A 51 -10.66 1.25 -17.52
N HIS A 52 -10.85 0.04 -18.02
CA HIS A 52 -12.14 -0.47 -18.48
C HIS A 52 -12.72 -1.57 -17.60
N ASP A 53 -12.06 -1.89 -16.48
CA ASP A 53 -12.57 -2.89 -15.54
C ASP A 53 -13.43 -2.17 -14.52
N PRO A 54 -14.73 -2.42 -14.51
CA PRO A 54 -15.55 -1.85 -13.47
C PRO A 54 -15.06 -2.34 -12.10
N THR A 55 -14.96 -1.43 -11.18
CA THR A 55 -14.66 -1.65 -9.75
C THR A 55 -15.45 -2.84 -9.16
N VAL A 56 -16.59 -3.17 -9.76
CA VAL A 56 -17.45 -4.32 -9.48
C VAL A 56 -16.68 -5.64 -9.37
N LYS A 57 -15.66 -5.88 -10.20
CA LYS A 57 -14.88 -7.12 -10.12
C LYS A 57 -14.15 -7.26 -8.79
N ASN A 58 -13.47 -6.21 -8.33
CA ASN A 58 -12.78 -6.23 -7.05
C ASN A 58 -13.77 -6.34 -5.88
N ILE A 59 -14.93 -5.70 -5.99
CA ILE A 59 -16.01 -5.81 -5.01
C ILE A 59 -16.50 -7.26 -4.93
N ASN A 60 -16.86 -7.86 -6.05
CA ASN A 60 -17.35 -9.25 -6.09
C ASN A 60 -16.33 -10.24 -5.54
N VAL A 61 -15.05 -10.10 -5.91
CA VAL A 61 -13.96 -10.94 -5.38
C VAL A 61 -13.81 -10.74 -3.87
N THR A 62 -13.92 -9.51 -3.39
CA THR A 62 -13.86 -9.21 -1.96
C THR A 62 -15.01 -9.87 -1.23
N LEU A 63 -16.24 -9.69 -1.68
CA LEU A 63 -17.44 -10.29 -1.08
C LEU A 63 -17.36 -11.82 -1.05
N GLU A 64 -16.94 -12.42 -2.17
CA GLU A 64 -16.83 -13.89 -2.25
C GLU A 64 -15.83 -14.45 -1.24
N ARG A 65 -14.68 -13.80 -1.07
CA ARG A 65 -13.59 -14.27 -0.21
C ARG A 65 -13.75 -13.91 1.26
N THR A 66 -14.66 -13.01 1.57
CA THR A 66 -14.81 -12.46 2.93
C THR A 66 -16.23 -12.58 3.48
N LYS A 67 -17.00 -13.57 3.00
CA LYS A 67 -18.39 -13.84 3.41
C LYS A 67 -18.59 -14.00 4.93
N GLN A 68 -17.54 -14.38 5.64
CA GLN A 68 -17.57 -14.57 7.10
C GLN A 68 -17.38 -13.26 7.89
N TYR A 69 -17.12 -12.15 7.23
CA TYR A 69 -16.90 -10.85 7.86
C TYR A 69 -18.07 -9.92 7.54
N ASP A 70 -18.49 -9.12 8.52
CA ASP A 70 -19.57 -8.14 8.38
C ASP A 70 -19.14 -6.87 7.62
N ARG A 71 -17.85 -6.67 7.48
CA ARG A 71 -17.26 -5.56 6.71
C ARG A 71 -15.87 -5.89 6.21
N MET A 72 -15.50 -5.31 5.08
CA MET A 72 -14.16 -5.47 4.51
C MET A 72 -13.79 -4.29 3.61
N VAL A 73 -12.48 -4.05 3.49
CA VAL A 73 -11.93 -3.03 2.60
C VAL A 73 -11.72 -3.59 1.19
N CYS A 74 -12.08 -2.78 0.20
CA CYS A 74 -11.84 -3.06 -1.23
C CYS A 74 -11.13 -1.87 -1.85
N CYS A 75 -10.03 -2.13 -2.56
CA CYS A 75 -9.29 -1.08 -3.27
C CYS A 75 -9.85 -0.86 -4.67
N TYR A 76 -9.74 0.38 -5.14
CA TYR A 76 -10.11 0.75 -6.50
C TYR A 76 -9.16 1.85 -7.03
N GLY A 77 -9.16 2.03 -8.32
CA GLY A 77 -8.34 3.03 -9.02
C GLY A 77 -7.31 2.39 -9.92
N VAL A 78 -7.02 3.06 -11.03
CA VAL A 78 -6.00 2.64 -11.99
C VAL A 78 -4.64 2.72 -11.33
N GLY A 79 -3.88 1.67 -11.43
CA GLY A 79 -2.64 1.55 -10.71
C GLY A 79 -1.51 0.94 -11.51
N ASN A 80 -0.64 0.31 -10.77
CA ASN A 80 0.56 -0.39 -11.12
C ASN A 80 1.84 0.48 -11.20
N HIS A 81 1.84 1.73 -11.56
CA HIS A 81 3.05 2.59 -11.55
C HIS A 81 2.71 4.06 -11.32
N GLY A 82 1.77 4.31 -10.44
CA GLY A 82 1.31 5.66 -10.16
C GLY A 82 0.11 6.03 -11.03
N GLY A 83 -1.02 5.78 -10.53
CA GLY A 83 -2.30 6.15 -11.07
C GLY A 83 -3.21 6.59 -9.94
N GLY A 84 -4.49 6.43 -10.14
CA GLY A 84 -5.50 6.74 -9.14
C GLY A 84 -6.90 6.48 -9.68
N PRO A 85 -7.92 6.78 -8.90
CA PRO A 85 -9.29 6.66 -9.36
C PRO A 85 -9.56 7.57 -10.56
N THR A 86 -10.21 7.02 -11.57
CA THR A 86 -10.78 7.83 -12.66
C THR A 86 -12.15 8.38 -12.23
N ILE A 87 -12.65 9.37 -12.95
CA ILE A 87 -14.00 9.90 -12.73
C ILE A 87 -15.03 8.77 -12.91
N GLU A 88 -14.84 7.91 -13.90
CA GLU A 88 -15.71 6.76 -14.17
C GLU A 88 -15.69 5.74 -13.03
N ASN A 89 -14.53 5.48 -12.40
CA ASN A 89 -14.45 4.62 -11.22
C ASN A 89 -15.30 5.19 -10.06
N ILE A 90 -15.18 6.48 -9.79
CA ILE A 90 -15.94 7.14 -8.71
C ILE A 90 -17.43 7.10 -9.00
N GLN A 91 -17.85 7.45 -10.22
CA GLN A 91 -19.25 7.43 -10.63
C GLN A 91 -19.85 6.02 -10.57
N SER A 92 -19.09 5.01 -10.97
CA SER A 92 -19.52 3.60 -10.89
C SER A 92 -19.78 3.18 -9.45
N ILE A 93 -18.89 3.55 -8.50
CA ILE A 93 -19.09 3.24 -7.09
C ILE A 93 -20.31 3.98 -6.55
N GLN A 94 -20.48 5.27 -6.85
CA GLN A 94 -21.64 6.05 -6.42
C GLN A 94 -22.95 5.47 -6.96
N THR A 95 -22.95 4.97 -8.17
CA THR A 95 -24.12 4.28 -8.75
C THR A 95 -24.42 3.00 -7.98
N LEU A 96 -23.39 2.24 -7.61
CA LEU A 96 -23.53 1.02 -6.83
C LEU A 96 -23.97 1.28 -5.38
N GLU A 97 -23.53 2.38 -4.74
CA GLU A 97 -24.01 2.80 -3.41
C GLU A 97 -25.54 2.99 -3.40
N ASN A 98 -26.08 3.50 -4.51
CA ASN A 98 -27.51 3.78 -4.67
C ASN A 98 -28.35 2.59 -5.15
N GLY A 99 -27.73 1.50 -5.56
CA GLY A 99 -28.42 0.37 -6.19
C GLY A 99 -27.57 -0.86 -6.41
N PHE A 100 -26.83 -1.29 -5.38
CA PHE A 100 -26.18 -2.60 -5.47
C PHE A 100 -27.27 -3.65 -5.59
N SER A 101 -27.32 -4.28 -6.75
CA SER A 101 -28.41 -5.05 -7.32
C SER A 101 -29.11 -6.02 -6.36
N ASP A 102 -30.33 -6.45 -6.72
CA ASP A 102 -31.18 -7.41 -6.02
C ASP A 102 -30.47 -8.68 -5.50
N ALA A 103 -29.31 -9.03 -6.06
CA ALA A 103 -28.48 -10.16 -5.61
C ALA A 103 -27.63 -9.88 -4.35
N HIS A 104 -27.47 -8.62 -3.96
CA HIS A 104 -26.64 -8.17 -2.82
C HIS A 104 -27.31 -7.04 -2.04
N SER A 105 -28.60 -7.16 -1.79
CA SER A 105 -29.43 -6.14 -1.14
C SER A 105 -29.00 -5.75 0.27
N ASP A 106 -28.17 -6.58 0.90
CA ASP A 106 -27.61 -6.41 2.24
C ASP A 106 -26.16 -5.85 2.24
N VAL A 107 -25.61 -5.54 1.08
CA VAL A 107 -24.26 -4.98 0.95
C VAL A 107 -24.32 -3.46 0.84
N HIS A 108 -23.66 -2.77 1.76
CA HIS A 108 -23.50 -1.33 1.75
C HIS A 108 -22.07 -0.95 1.38
N LEU A 109 -21.91 -0.14 0.34
CA LEU A 109 -20.63 0.42 -0.07
C LEU A 109 -20.51 1.84 0.50
N ARG A 110 -19.30 2.21 0.91
CA ARG A 110 -18.94 3.60 1.26
C ARG A 110 -17.49 3.87 0.90
N PHE A 111 -17.19 5.09 0.54
CA PHE A 111 -15.81 5.54 0.47
C PHE A 111 -15.20 5.60 1.87
N SER A 112 -13.97 5.12 2.01
CA SER A 112 -13.30 5.03 3.31
C SER A 112 -11.79 5.09 3.14
N THR A 113 -11.09 5.14 4.25
CA THR A 113 -9.64 5.00 4.35
C THR A 113 -9.28 3.71 5.09
N TYR A 114 -8.03 3.28 4.97
CA TYR A 114 -7.56 2.15 5.77
C TYR A 114 -7.63 2.42 7.27
N THR A 115 -7.38 3.65 7.69
CA THR A 115 -7.48 4.06 9.10
C THR A 115 -8.90 3.88 9.62
N GLU A 116 -9.91 4.41 8.92
CA GLU A 116 -11.31 4.24 9.29
C GLU A 116 -11.72 2.76 9.33
N PHE A 117 -11.35 1.97 8.33
CA PHE A 117 -11.63 0.54 8.34
C PHE A 117 -11.03 -0.17 9.56
N LEU A 118 -9.78 0.13 9.90
CA LEU A 118 -9.08 -0.49 11.03
C LEU A 118 -9.64 -0.03 12.38
N GLU A 119 -10.14 1.19 12.47
CA GLU A 119 -10.89 1.67 13.62
C GLU A 119 -12.24 0.96 13.76
N ASP A 120 -12.95 0.77 12.66
CA ASP A 120 -14.24 0.06 12.64
C ASP A 120 -14.13 -1.39 13.12
N ILE A 121 -12.97 -2.03 12.93
CA ILE A 121 -12.73 -3.43 13.34
C ILE A 121 -11.86 -3.57 14.59
N ARG A 122 -11.59 -2.48 15.30
CA ARG A 122 -10.69 -2.48 16.48
C ARG A 122 -11.10 -3.48 17.57
N ASP A 123 -12.40 -3.73 17.70
CA ASP A 123 -12.95 -4.64 18.71
C ASP A 123 -13.02 -6.10 18.24
N TRP A 124 -12.59 -6.39 17.01
CA TRP A 124 -12.54 -7.74 16.51
C TRP A 124 -11.48 -8.57 17.24
N LYS A 125 -11.84 -9.79 17.58
CA LYS A 125 -10.88 -10.77 18.10
C LYS A 125 -10.07 -11.35 16.95
N LEU A 126 -9.00 -10.67 16.58
CA LEU A 126 -8.17 -11.07 15.46
C LEU A 126 -7.34 -12.32 15.78
N PRO A 127 -7.28 -13.29 14.86
CA PRO A 127 -6.37 -14.41 15.00
C PRO A 127 -4.92 -13.93 14.96
N VAL A 128 -4.07 -14.51 15.80
CA VAL A 128 -2.64 -14.16 15.82
C VAL A 128 -1.90 -15.03 14.80
N ARG A 129 -1.10 -14.39 13.97
CA ARG A 129 -0.18 -15.06 13.04
C ARG A 129 1.25 -14.61 13.29
N ARG A 130 2.18 -15.56 13.20
CA ARG A 130 3.63 -15.36 13.32
C ARG A 130 4.33 -15.80 12.05
N GLY A 131 5.57 -15.36 11.89
CA GLY A 131 6.45 -15.77 10.81
C GLY A 131 6.50 -14.78 9.65
N ALA A 132 7.14 -15.21 8.58
CA ALA A 132 7.37 -14.43 7.38
C ALA A 132 6.34 -14.78 6.30
N PHE A 133 5.93 -13.78 5.55
CA PHE A 133 4.97 -13.94 4.44
C PHE A 133 5.59 -13.64 3.07
N GLU A 134 6.91 -13.49 3.01
CA GLU A 134 7.65 -13.10 1.80
C GLU A 134 7.91 -14.24 0.79
N LYS A 135 7.11 -15.30 0.77
CA LYS A 135 7.29 -16.42 -0.18
C LYS A 135 7.13 -16.03 -1.65
N VAL A 136 6.49 -14.89 -1.92
CA VAL A 136 6.36 -14.35 -3.26
C VAL A 136 7.52 -13.39 -3.52
N ASN A 137 8.28 -13.65 -4.58
CA ASN A 137 9.48 -12.87 -4.94
C ASN A 137 10.58 -12.89 -3.85
N GLU A 138 10.72 -14.01 -3.14
CA GLU A 138 11.78 -14.21 -2.17
C GLU A 138 13.14 -13.96 -2.80
N GLY A 139 14.00 -13.20 -2.12
CA GLY A 139 15.33 -12.85 -2.63
C GLY A 139 15.36 -11.74 -3.70
N CYS A 140 14.23 -11.26 -4.17
CA CYS A 140 14.15 -10.23 -5.22
C CYS A 140 14.93 -8.95 -4.86
N TYR A 141 14.95 -8.56 -3.58
CA TYR A 141 15.69 -7.40 -3.09
C TYR A 141 17.08 -7.74 -2.54
N ALA A 142 17.47 -9.01 -2.55
CA ALA A 142 18.73 -9.48 -1.95
C ALA A 142 19.84 -9.76 -2.98
N ASN A 143 19.52 -9.78 -4.27
CA ASN A 143 20.47 -10.02 -5.34
C ASN A 143 21.35 -8.78 -5.62
N ASP A 144 22.51 -9.01 -6.23
CA ASP A 144 23.48 -8.03 -6.68
C ASP A 144 23.86 -6.97 -5.63
N GLY A 145 24.63 -7.38 -4.63
CA GLY A 145 25.17 -6.49 -3.59
C GLY A 145 26.03 -5.36 -4.14
N ALA A 146 26.77 -5.61 -5.22
CA ALA A 146 27.64 -4.60 -5.85
C ALA A 146 26.81 -3.48 -6.51
N PHE A 147 25.71 -3.82 -7.17
CA PHE A 147 24.80 -2.84 -7.72
C PHE A 147 24.17 -1.98 -6.62
N LYS A 148 23.70 -2.59 -5.54
CA LYS A 148 23.13 -1.86 -4.40
C LYS A 148 24.11 -0.90 -3.74
N GLN A 149 25.36 -1.34 -3.62
CA GLN A 149 26.45 -0.50 -3.10
C GLN A 149 26.67 0.74 -3.98
N LYS A 150 26.74 0.55 -5.30
CA LYS A 150 26.90 1.64 -6.26
C LYS A 150 25.70 2.59 -6.25
N ASN A 151 24.49 2.05 -6.17
CA ASN A 151 23.28 2.86 -6.06
C ASN A 151 23.30 3.72 -4.80
N ARG A 152 23.62 3.15 -3.64
CA ARG A 152 23.74 3.89 -2.39
C ARG A 152 24.82 4.97 -2.45
N LEU A 153 25.97 4.66 -3.07
CA LEU A 153 27.03 5.65 -3.26
C LEU A 153 26.56 6.81 -4.16
N ALA A 154 25.84 6.52 -5.24
CA ALA A 154 25.29 7.54 -6.12
C ALA A 154 24.30 8.45 -5.40
N GLU A 155 23.39 7.90 -4.62
CA GLU A 155 22.45 8.69 -3.78
C GLU A 155 23.20 9.63 -2.82
N THR A 156 24.22 9.10 -2.13
CA THR A 156 25.02 9.90 -1.20
C THR A 156 25.74 11.03 -1.92
N ARG A 157 26.35 10.77 -3.07
CA ARG A 157 27.06 11.77 -3.87
C ARG A 157 26.13 12.86 -4.43
N LEU A 158 24.90 12.51 -4.77
CA LEU A 158 23.90 13.51 -5.20
C LEU A 158 23.51 14.44 -4.04
N MET A 159 23.30 13.92 -2.85
CA MET A 159 23.01 14.74 -1.67
C MET A 159 24.20 15.64 -1.27
N GLU A 160 25.43 15.10 -1.33
CA GLU A 160 26.63 15.89 -1.10
C GLU A 160 26.75 17.04 -2.11
N ALA A 161 26.54 16.75 -3.39
CA ALA A 161 26.61 17.75 -4.46
C ALA A 161 25.57 18.84 -4.30
N ASP A 162 24.33 18.49 -3.96
CA ASP A 162 23.24 19.44 -3.71
C ASP A 162 23.55 20.34 -2.50
N THR A 163 24.08 19.77 -1.43
CA THR A 163 24.51 20.51 -0.25
C THR A 163 25.63 21.51 -0.58
N LEU A 164 26.66 21.04 -1.29
CA LEU A 164 27.78 21.90 -1.70
C LEU A 164 27.35 23.03 -2.64
N MET A 165 26.44 22.72 -3.59
CA MET A 165 25.86 23.74 -4.48
C MET A 165 25.07 24.80 -3.70
N SER A 166 24.30 24.36 -2.71
CA SER A 166 23.54 25.28 -1.86
C SER A 166 24.46 26.19 -1.06
N MET A 167 25.53 25.62 -0.46
CA MET A 167 26.55 26.41 0.24
C MET A 167 27.27 27.41 -0.68
N ALA A 168 27.67 26.96 -1.86
CA ALA A 168 28.31 27.84 -2.84
C ALA A 168 27.41 29.01 -3.26
N ASN A 169 26.13 28.77 -3.47
CA ASN A 169 25.16 29.80 -3.76
C ASN A 169 25.01 30.79 -2.61
N LEU A 170 24.96 30.33 -1.35
CA LEU A 170 24.89 31.20 -0.18
C LEU A 170 26.15 32.08 -0.01
N MET A 171 27.32 31.57 -0.41
CA MET A 171 28.59 32.31 -0.36
C MET A 171 28.78 33.23 -1.58
N GLY A 172 27.81 33.35 -2.46
CA GLY A 172 27.90 34.18 -3.66
C GLY A 172 28.78 33.60 -4.78
N CYS A 173 29.21 32.32 -4.63
CA CYS A 173 29.94 31.60 -5.68
C CYS A 173 28.96 31.02 -6.70
N GLY A 174 27.98 31.80 -7.13
CA GLY A 174 26.90 31.32 -7.99
C GLY A 174 27.42 30.67 -9.28
N TRP A 175 27.19 29.41 -9.46
CA TRP A 175 27.27 28.79 -10.79
C TRP A 175 26.16 29.40 -11.62
N MET A 176 26.55 30.21 -12.62
CA MET A 176 25.60 30.70 -13.61
C MET A 176 24.91 29.51 -14.24
N ARG A 177 23.60 29.40 -14.02
CA ARG A 177 22.76 28.58 -14.89
C ARG A 177 22.98 29.09 -16.30
N GLN A 178 23.78 28.40 -17.08
CA GLN A 178 23.69 28.49 -18.52
C GLN A 178 22.32 27.93 -18.89
N THR A 179 21.30 28.77 -18.83
CA THR A 179 20.07 28.51 -19.55
C THR A 179 20.37 28.71 -21.03
N GLY A 180 21.02 27.71 -21.62
CA GLY A 180 21.06 27.59 -23.06
C GLY A 180 19.62 27.32 -23.49
N ARG A 181 18.91 28.35 -23.97
CA ARG A 181 17.81 28.16 -24.89
C ARG A 181 18.43 27.48 -26.10
N MET A 182 18.08 26.21 -26.32
CA MET A 182 18.17 25.65 -27.66
C MET A 182 17.03 26.28 -28.46
N GLU A 183 17.36 27.15 -29.39
CA GLU A 183 16.48 27.58 -30.46
C GLU A 183 16.27 26.42 -31.45
#